data_aebd27cd914340012464b2ae880a617f
#
_entry.id   aebd27cd914340012464b2ae880a617f
#
_cell.length_a   1.000
_cell.length_b   1.000
_cell.length_c   1.000
_cell.angle_alpha   90.00
_cell.angle_beta   90.00
_cell.angle_gamma   90.00
#
_symmetry.space_group_name_H-M   'P 1'
#
loop_
_entity.id
_entity.type
_entity.pdbx_description
1 polymer ?
#
loop_
_entity_poly.entity_id
_entity_poly.type
_entity_poly.pdbx_seq_one_letter_code
_entity_poly.pdbx_strand_id
1 'polypeptide(L)'
;MRLPPERPPAPGTQIVVPEGLSLFYTRVHTPADEPPPVPGVVDFAVLDMHHGYANLGHASIVESLLNYAHDERARRNGSAPAVRVLSYDVRAGHAIPTSVARFPLIVGTGGPGALDPRENDGVSPGSQGVREDPAWEAPLFRFFDGVIRTEGAALLGICHSFGILSRWSGAARSELRPERKGGKSAGIVTNVLTDEAWAHPFFNDYFAENGGPEIRVLDSRLYDLLPTGNGFARPLAFECEPGGTRPGEAVTMLEFAHVPGSALPRVWGVNHHPEIGDVGLQRERLQRLWENGGLTEAWFKERLSALEAWNASAAAEHGLQKTTSWTFERPLRLHIARIFDERE
;
A
#
# COMPACT_ATOMS: atom_id res chain seq x y z
N MET A 1 -2.92 13.35 22.76
CA MET A 1 -3.12 11.95 23.17
C MET A 1 -1.76 11.28 23.17
N ARG A 2 -1.21 10.84 24.32
CA ARG A 2 0.11 10.20 24.35
C ARG A 2 -0.03 8.80 23.75
N LEU A 3 0.66 8.53 22.66
CA LEU A 3 0.91 7.16 22.24
C LEU A 3 1.83 6.50 23.30
N PRO A 4 1.68 5.20 23.57
CA PRO A 4 2.53 4.52 24.52
C PRO A 4 4.00 4.57 24.09
N PRO A 5 4.96 4.55 25.04
CA PRO A 5 6.39 4.50 24.72
C PRO A 5 6.70 3.27 23.86
N GLU A 6 7.77 3.39 23.07
CA GLU A 6 8.32 2.35 22.22
C GLU A 6 8.15 0.96 22.83
N ARG A 7 7.24 0.16 22.25
CA ARG A 7 7.19 -1.26 22.54
C ARG A 7 7.97 -1.99 21.44
N PRO A 8 8.67 -3.06 21.78
CA PRO A 8 9.25 -3.93 20.76
C PRO A 8 8.15 -4.32 19.78
N PRO A 9 8.48 -4.48 18.48
CA PRO A 9 7.51 -4.85 17.46
C PRO A 9 6.69 -6.03 17.95
N ALA A 10 5.37 -5.95 17.82
CA ALA A 10 4.50 -7.08 18.11
C ALA A 10 5.06 -8.29 17.37
N PRO A 11 5.20 -9.47 18.02
CA PRO A 11 5.65 -10.67 17.35
C PRO A 11 4.80 -10.82 16.10
N GLY A 12 5.47 -10.88 14.93
CA GLY A 12 4.87 -10.66 13.63
C GLY A 12 3.55 -11.38 13.51
N THR A 13 2.54 -10.70 13.00
CA THR A 13 1.26 -11.31 12.65
C THR A 13 1.58 -12.57 11.87
N GLN A 14 1.17 -13.73 12.39
CA GLN A 14 1.53 -15.00 11.80
C GLN A 14 0.98 -15.03 10.37
N ILE A 15 1.88 -15.00 9.40
CA ILE A 15 1.52 -15.04 7.99
C ILE A 15 1.19 -16.47 7.67
N VAL A 16 -0.06 -16.72 7.30
CA VAL A 16 -0.53 -18.06 6.93
C VAL A 16 -0.07 -18.33 5.50
N VAL A 17 0.95 -19.18 5.37
CA VAL A 17 1.36 -19.71 4.07
C VAL A 17 0.54 -20.96 3.82
N PRO A 18 -0.21 -21.06 2.70
CA PRO A 18 -0.96 -22.25 2.36
C PRO A 18 -0.08 -23.51 2.30
N GLU A 19 -0.56 -24.64 2.83
CA GLU A 19 0.17 -25.91 2.78
C GLU A 19 0.51 -26.32 1.35
N GLY A 20 1.74 -26.80 1.15
CA GLY A 20 2.22 -27.28 -0.16
C GLY A 20 2.83 -26.22 -1.07
N LEU A 21 2.93 -24.98 -0.64
CA LEU A 21 3.58 -23.92 -1.43
C LEU A 21 5.10 -23.93 -1.24
N SER A 22 5.82 -24.01 -2.38
CA SER A 22 7.25 -23.68 -2.44
C SER A 22 7.46 -22.16 -2.32
N LEU A 23 6.76 -21.51 -1.38
CA LEU A 23 6.72 -20.08 -1.23
C LEU A 23 7.28 -19.72 0.13
N PHE A 24 8.10 -18.71 0.13
CA PHE A 24 8.81 -18.30 1.32
C PHE A 24 8.48 -16.85 1.65
N TYR A 25 8.36 -16.59 2.93
CA TYR A 25 8.37 -15.24 3.48
C TYR A 25 9.63 -15.07 4.32
N THR A 26 10.30 -13.93 4.15
CA THR A 26 11.47 -13.57 4.96
C THR A 26 11.37 -12.09 5.36
N ARG A 27 11.52 -11.82 6.65
CA ARG A 27 11.67 -10.46 7.16
C ARG A 27 13.12 -10.03 7.10
N VAL A 28 13.39 -8.86 6.54
CA VAL A 28 14.70 -8.21 6.46
C VAL A 28 14.66 -7.02 7.41
N HIS A 29 15.28 -7.16 8.59
CA HIS A 29 15.28 -6.12 9.62
C HIS A 29 16.35 -5.07 9.39
N THR A 30 17.53 -5.49 8.89
CA THR A 30 18.64 -4.60 8.54
C THR A 30 19.17 -4.94 7.15
N PRO A 31 19.92 -4.06 6.51
CA PRO A 31 20.53 -4.37 5.20
C PRO A 31 21.39 -5.64 5.18
N ALA A 32 21.97 -6.03 6.31
CA ALA A 32 22.79 -7.24 6.44
C ALA A 32 21.97 -8.54 6.43
N ASP A 33 20.67 -8.46 6.70
CA ASP A 33 19.77 -9.63 6.75
C ASP A 33 19.22 -10.00 5.36
N GLU A 34 19.52 -9.24 4.31
CA GLU A 34 19.01 -9.54 2.96
C GLU A 34 19.59 -10.87 2.45
N PRO A 35 18.75 -11.92 2.28
CA PRO A 35 19.24 -13.21 1.84
C PRO A 35 19.65 -13.15 0.36
N PRO A 36 20.62 -13.98 -0.09
CA PRO A 36 21.01 -14.02 -1.48
C PRO A 36 19.85 -14.49 -2.38
N PRO A 37 19.88 -14.14 -3.68
CA PRO A 37 18.97 -14.70 -4.68
C PRO A 37 19.07 -16.22 -4.72
N VAL A 38 17.97 -16.91 -4.98
CA VAL A 38 17.91 -18.36 -5.11
C VAL A 38 17.59 -18.70 -6.57
N PRO A 39 18.39 -19.56 -7.24
CA PRO A 39 18.11 -19.99 -8.60
C PRO A 39 16.70 -20.59 -8.73
N GLY A 40 15.97 -20.21 -9.77
CA GLY A 40 14.59 -20.70 -10.01
C GLY A 40 13.52 -20.08 -9.09
N VAL A 41 13.88 -19.11 -8.25
CA VAL A 41 12.95 -18.38 -7.38
C VAL A 41 12.85 -16.92 -7.81
N VAL A 42 11.65 -16.39 -7.87
CA VAL A 42 11.37 -14.97 -8.08
C VAL A 42 11.18 -14.30 -6.73
N ASP A 43 11.92 -13.23 -6.47
CA ASP A 43 11.75 -12.43 -5.27
C ASP A 43 10.79 -11.25 -5.52
N PHE A 44 9.76 -11.11 -4.67
CA PHE A 44 8.96 -9.90 -4.55
C PHE A 44 9.39 -9.13 -3.29
N ALA A 45 9.32 -7.81 -3.33
CA ALA A 45 9.64 -6.98 -2.18
C ALA A 45 8.39 -6.35 -1.56
N VAL A 46 8.32 -6.33 -0.22
CA VAL A 46 7.40 -5.49 0.54
C VAL A 46 8.23 -4.46 1.30
N LEU A 47 7.99 -3.17 1.05
CA LEU A 47 8.60 -2.07 1.78
C LEU A 47 7.70 -1.73 2.97
N ASP A 48 8.06 -2.21 4.15
CA ASP A 48 7.28 -1.99 5.37
C ASP A 48 7.59 -0.62 5.97
N MET A 49 6.60 0.27 5.92
CA MET A 49 6.68 1.64 6.43
C MET A 49 6.07 1.82 7.83
N HIS A 50 5.69 0.73 8.51
CA HIS A 50 5.00 0.81 9.79
C HIS A 50 5.89 1.20 10.97
N HIS A 51 7.20 1.23 10.82
CA HIS A 51 8.16 1.63 11.87
C HIS A 51 7.97 0.85 13.18
N GLY A 52 7.74 -0.46 13.10
CA GLY A 52 7.49 -1.32 14.25
C GLY A 52 6.10 -1.19 14.90
N TYR A 53 5.24 -0.30 14.41
CA TYR A 53 3.87 -0.17 14.92
C TYR A 53 2.97 -1.30 14.45
N ALA A 54 2.01 -1.68 15.29
CA ALA A 54 1.00 -2.66 14.93
C ALA A 54 0.16 -2.19 13.74
N ASN A 55 -0.12 -3.11 12.81
CA ASN A 55 -0.89 -2.82 11.60
C ASN A 55 -1.69 -4.04 11.15
N LEU A 56 -2.66 -3.82 10.26
CA LEU A 56 -3.45 -4.87 9.64
C LEU A 56 -3.03 -5.14 8.18
N GLY A 57 -2.38 -4.18 7.52
CA GLY A 57 -2.14 -4.21 6.08
C GLY A 57 -0.95 -5.07 5.66
N HIS A 58 0.15 -5.08 6.43
CA HIS A 58 1.39 -5.78 6.04
C HIS A 58 1.16 -7.27 5.76
N ALA A 59 0.52 -7.98 6.71
CA ALA A 59 0.23 -9.40 6.52
C ALA A 59 -0.70 -9.65 5.32
N SER A 60 -1.71 -8.79 5.13
CA SER A 60 -2.62 -8.88 3.98
C SER A 60 -1.89 -8.73 2.65
N ILE A 61 -0.95 -7.80 2.55
CA ILE A 61 -0.14 -7.61 1.33
C ILE A 61 0.69 -8.87 1.05
N VAL A 62 1.41 -9.38 2.05
CA VAL A 62 2.26 -10.57 1.88
C VAL A 62 1.43 -11.78 1.47
N GLU A 63 0.32 -12.03 2.15
CA GLU A 63 -0.59 -13.15 1.84
C GLU A 63 -1.21 -13.01 0.45
N SER A 64 -1.61 -11.79 0.05
CA SER A 64 -2.14 -11.55 -1.29
C SER A 64 -1.12 -11.86 -2.37
N LEU A 65 0.13 -11.40 -2.21
CA LEU A 65 1.21 -11.68 -3.17
C LEU A 65 1.48 -13.19 -3.29
N LEU A 66 1.51 -13.90 -2.16
CA LEU A 66 1.71 -15.34 -2.13
C LEU A 66 0.54 -16.09 -2.78
N ASN A 67 -0.70 -15.73 -2.43
CA ASN A 67 -1.89 -16.36 -2.98
C ASN A 67 -2.02 -16.12 -4.50
N TYR A 68 -1.79 -14.89 -4.97
CA TYR A 68 -1.86 -14.59 -6.41
C TYR A 68 -0.79 -15.33 -7.21
N ALA A 69 0.44 -15.44 -6.66
CA ALA A 69 1.49 -16.24 -7.27
C ALA A 69 1.14 -17.73 -7.29
N HIS A 70 0.52 -18.23 -6.22
CA HIS A 70 0.05 -19.61 -6.16
C HIS A 70 -1.02 -19.90 -7.21
N ASP A 71 -2.05 -19.07 -7.29
CA ASP A 71 -3.13 -19.19 -8.27
C ASP A 71 -2.58 -19.20 -9.70
N GLU A 72 -1.65 -18.27 -9.98
CA GLU A 72 -1.02 -18.18 -11.28
C GLU A 72 -0.21 -19.42 -11.63
N ARG A 73 0.56 -19.94 -10.66
CA ARG A 73 1.31 -21.17 -10.83
C ARG A 73 0.41 -22.38 -11.05
N ALA A 74 -0.72 -22.46 -10.32
CA ALA A 74 -1.72 -23.52 -10.51
C ALA A 74 -2.31 -23.47 -11.92
N ARG A 75 -2.63 -22.28 -12.46
CA ARG A 75 -3.12 -22.12 -13.83
C ARG A 75 -2.12 -22.60 -14.89
N ARG A 76 -0.82 -22.56 -14.60
CA ARG A 76 0.28 -23.04 -15.47
C ARG A 76 0.71 -24.47 -15.18
N ASN A 77 -0.12 -25.27 -14.50
CA ASN A 77 0.17 -26.66 -14.17
C ASN A 77 1.51 -26.84 -13.42
N GLY A 78 1.92 -25.84 -12.63
CA GLY A 78 3.14 -25.86 -11.81
C GLY A 78 4.43 -25.54 -12.56
N SER A 79 4.40 -25.22 -13.85
CA SER A 79 5.60 -24.85 -14.64
C SER A 79 6.22 -23.52 -14.24
N ALA A 80 5.43 -22.61 -13.65
CA ALA A 80 5.90 -21.30 -13.21
C ALA A 80 6.92 -21.37 -12.06
N PRO A 81 7.84 -20.39 -11.95
CA PRO A 81 8.85 -20.34 -10.89
C PRO A 81 8.23 -20.27 -9.48
N ALA A 82 8.99 -20.71 -8.48
CA ALA A 82 8.66 -20.45 -7.08
C ALA A 82 8.77 -18.94 -6.79
N VAL A 83 8.01 -18.46 -5.82
CA VAL A 83 8.05 -17.04 -5.39
C VAL A 83 8.48 -16.94 -3.93
N ARG A 84 9.33 -15.96 -3.62
CA ARG A 84 9.69 -15.58 -2.27
C ARG A 84 9.36 -14.11 -2.06
N VAL A 85 8.68 -13.78 -0.94
CA VAL A 85 8.41 -12.40 -0.52
C VAL A 85 9.43 -11.99 0.54
N LEU A 86 10.20 -10.94 0.25
CA LEU A 86 11.12 -10.31 1.19
C LEU A 86 10.49 -9.01 1.70
N SER A 87 10.27 -8.93 3.02
CA SER A 87 9.70 -7.74 3.65
C SER A 87 10.78 -6.95 4.38
N TYR A 88 11.01 -5.74 3.93
CA TYR A 88 12.05 -4.83 4.40
C TYR A 88 11.53 -3.88 5.45
N ASP A 89 12.16 -3.83 6.62
CA ASP A 89 11.89 -2.84 7.66
C ASP A 89 12.57 -1.52 7.30
N VAL A 90 11.89 -0.71 6.47
CA VAL A 90 12.49 0.48 5.86
C VAL A 90 12.81 1.54 6.90
N ARG A 91 11.84 1.87 7.77
CA ARG A 91 11.94 3.04 8.66
C ARG A 91 12.66 2.75 9.97
N ALA A 92 12.41 1.60 10.60
CA ALA A 92 13.05 1.27 11.87
C ALA A 92 14.41 0.57 11.66
N GLY A 93 14.51 -0.30 10.65
CA GLY A 93 15.72 -1.08 10.37
C GLY A 93 16.63 -0.48 9.30
N HIS A 94 16.20 0.59 8.61
CA HIS A 94 16.87 1.18 7.45
C HIS A 94 17.15 0.14 6.35
N ALA A 95 16.34 -0.92 6.32
CA ALA A 95 16.47 -2.00 5.35
C ALA A 95 15.79 -1.60 4.04
N ILE A 96 16.57 -1.49 2.99
CA ILE A 96 16.10 -1.15 1.64
C ILE A 96 16.71 -2.16 0.68
N PRO A 97 15.93 -2.68 -0.30
CA PRO A 97 16.46 -3.64 -1.27
C PRO A 97 17.73 -3.12 -1.96
N THR A 98 18.75 -3.96 -2.04
CA THR A 98 20.07 -3.57 -2.58
C THR A 98 20.08 -3.44 -4.09
N SER A 99 19.14 -4.08 -4.81
CA SER A 99 19.05 -4.08 -6.27
C SER A 99 17.62 -4.14 -6.75
N VAL A 100 17.21 -3.17 -7.57
CA VAL A 100 15.88 -3.15 -8.20
C VAL A 100 15.69 -4.33 -9.16
N ALA A 101 16.72 -4.70 -9.92
CA ALA A 101 16.64 -5.77 -10.92
C ALA A 101 16.25 -7.15 -10.33
N ARG A 102 16.42 -7.31 -9.02
CA ARG A 102 16.01 -8.52 -8.30
C ARG A 102 14.50 -8.63 -8.12
N PHE A 103 13.81 -7.49 -8.00
CA PHE A 103 12.41 -7.42 -7.58
C PHE A 103 11.50 -6.92 -8.70
N PRO A 104 10.94 -7.83 -9.52
CA PRO A 104 10.03 -7.42 -10.58
C PRO A 104 8.68 -6.89 -10.06
N LEU A 105 8.34 -7.15 -8.79
CA LEU A 105 7.16 -6.63 -8.12
C LEU A 105 7.49 -6.16 -6.70
N ILE A 106 7.09 -4.93 -6.41
CA ILE A 106 7.36 -4.24 -5.16
C ILE A 106 6.04 -3.64 -4.65
N VAL A 107 5.75 -3.80 -3.34
CA VAL A 107 4.59 -3.15 -2.70
C VAL A 107 5.05 -2.42 -1.46
N GLY A 108 4.76 -1.13 -1.36
CA GLY A 108 5.01 -0.32 -0.18
C GLY A 108 3.76 -0.22 0.68
N THR A 109 3.91 -0.39 2.00
CA THR A 109 2.78 -0.41 2.94
C THR A 109 2.37 0.99 3.40
N GLY A 110 1.24 1.10 4.07
CA GLY A 110 0.91 2.22 4.93
C GLY A 110 1.88 2.38 6.11
N GLY A 111 1.70 3.41 6.90
CA GLY A 111 2.51 3.66 8.10
C GLY A 111 2.06 4.91 8.86
N PRO A 112 2.41 5.05 10.15
CA PRO A 112 2.07 6.21 10.94
C PRO A 112 3.07 7.36 10.74
N GLY A 113 2.68 8.56 11.20
CA GLY A 113 3.53 9.75 11.27
C GLY A 113 3.53 10.60 10.01
N ALA A 114 4.38 11.62 10.06
CA ALA A 114 4.58 12.56 8.97
C ALA A 114 5.31 11.92 7.78
N LEU A 115 5.00 12.40 6.58
CA LEU A 115 5.65 11.95 5.34
C LEU A 115 7.08 12.50 5.19
N ASP A 116 7.40 13.62 5.83
CA ASP A 116 8.79 14.03 6.05
C ASP A 116 9.29 13.39 7.36
N PRO A 117 10.27 12.49 7.33
CA PRO A 117 10.76 11.85 8.54
C PRO A 117 11.36 12.84 9.56
N ARG A 118 11.77 14.04 9.12
CA ARG A 118 12.29 15.10 9.99
C ARG A 118 11.22 15.74 10.87
N GLU A 119 9.94 15.61 10.48
CA GLU A 119 8.79 16.08 11.23
C GLU A 119 8.30 15.06 12.27
N ASN A 120 8.87 13.84 12.27
CA ASN A 120 8.56 12.79 13.24
C ASN A 120 9.37 12.95 14.53
N ASP A 121 9.00 13.94 15.32
CA ASP A 121 9.65 14.34 16.58
C ASP A 121 9.13 13.55 17.80
N GLY A 122 8.10 12.73 17.64
CA GLY A 122 7.44 11.96 18.70
C GLY A 122 6.48 12.76 19.58
N VAL A 123 6.27 14.06 19.31
CA VAL A 123 5.49 14.98 20.16
C VAL A 123 4.43 15.74 19.39
N SER A 124 4.77 16.23 18.16
CA SER A 124 3.85 16.99 17.33
C SER A 124 2.64 16.15 16.91
N PRO A 125 1.45 16.74 16.73
CA PRO A 125 0.27 16.00 16.27
C PRO A 125 0.52 15.23 14.97
N GLY A 126 1.28 15.81 14.05
CA GLY A 126 1.61 15.19 12.75
C GLY A 126 2.49 13.96 12.88
N SER A 127 3.36 13.89 13.91
CA SER A 127 4.21 12.72 14.13
C SER A 127 3.45 11.49 14.62
N GLN A 128 2.23 11.66 15.16
CA GLN A 128 1.46 10.57 15.78
C GLN A 128 2.24 9.80 16.86
N GLY A 129 3.23 10.44 17.50
CA GLY A 129 4.13 9.82 18.47
C GLY A 129 5.31 9.07 17.84
N VAL A 130 5.43 9.05 16.53
CA VAL A 130 6.58 8.49 15.82
C VAL A 130 7.78 9.40 16.04
N ARG A 131 8.91 8.80 16.44
CA ARG A 131 10.24 9.40 16.42
C ARG A 131 11.14 8.51 15.60
N GLU A 132 11.78 9.07 14.59
CA GLU A 132 12.62 8.28 13.69
C GLU A 132 13.86 9.04 13.20
N ASP A 133 14.86 8.28 12.75
CA ASP A 133 16.03 8.79 12.04
C ASP A 133 15.71 8.87 10.53
N PRO A 134 15.86 10.02 9.87
CA PRO A 134 15.57 10.19 8.45
C PRO A 134 16.60 9.50 7.52
N ALA A 135 17.57 8.79 8.03
CA ALA A 135 18.68 8.22 7.24
C ALA A 135 18.21 7.20 6.16
N TRP A 136 17.03 6.59 6.34
CA TRP A 136 16.44 5.67 5.36
C TRP A 136 15.94 6.37 4.08
N GLU A 137 15.62 7.66 4.14
CA GLU A 137 14.93 8.37 3.06
C GLU A 137 15.77 8.45 1.78
N ALA A 138 17.00 8.93 1.87
CA ALA A 138 17.84 9.10 0.69
C ALA A 138 18.20 7.76 -0.01
N PRO A 139 18.48 6.65 0.69
CA PRO A 139 18.57 5.34 0.08
C PRO A 139 17.27 4.89 -0.61
N LEU A 140 16.11 5.10 0.02
CA LEU A 140 14.83 4.74 -0.58
C LEU A 140 14.53 5.55 -1.85
N PHE A 141 14.83 6.85 -1.86
CA PHE A 141 14.67 7.69 -3.05
C PHE A 141 15.56 7.21 -4.21
N ARG A 142 16.81 6.82 -3.94
CA ARG A 142 17.67 6.19 -4.96
C ARG A 142 17.11 4.87 -5.47
N PHE A 143 16.48 4.10 -4.59
CA PHE A 143 15.78 2.88 -4.99
C PHE A 143 14.61 3.17 -5.93
N PHE A 144 13.79 4.19 -5.65
CA PHE A 144 12.70 4.64 -6.52
C PHE A 144 13.22 5.15 -7.88
N ASP A 145 14.35 5.88 -7.89
CA ASP A 145 15.03 6.25 -9.14
C ASP A 145 15.41 5.01 -9.98
N GLY A 146 15.83 3.95 -9.31
CA GLY A 146 16.11 2.67 -9.94
C GLY A 146 14.85 2.02 -10.51
N VAL A 147 13.74 2.01 -9.73
CA VAL A 147 12.46 1.43 -10.16
C VAL A 147 11.91 2.13 -11.42
N ILE A 148 11.95 3.46 -11.46
CA ILE A 148 11.48 4.21 -12.65
C ILE A 148 12.30 3.85 -13.89
N ARG A 149 13.61 3.67 -13.77
CA ARG A 149 14.52 3.32 -14.88
C ARG A 149 14.45 1.84 -15.29
N THR A 150 13.92 0.96 -14.43
CA THR A 150 13.87 -0.49 -14.68
C THR A 150 12.48 -0.87 -15.20
N GLU A 151 12.32 -1.03 -16.51
CA GLU A 151 11.04 -1.30 -17.16
C GLU A 151 10.37 -2.59 -16.67
N GLY A 152 11.15 -3.61 -16.30
CA GLY A 152 10.65 -4.88 -15.76
C GLY A 152 10.14 -4.80 -14.32
N ALA A 153 10.45 -3.73 -13.55
CA ALA A 153 10.04 -3.57 -12.16
C ALA A 153 8.72 -2.80 -12.03
N ALA A 154 7.78 -3.33 -11.24
CA ALA A 154 6.54 -2.66 -10.89
C ALA A 154 6.50 -2.31 -9.39
N LEU A 155 5.89 -1.16 -9.04
CA LEU A 155 5.77 -0.70 -7.66
C LEU A 155 4.37 -0.12 -7.39
N LEU A 156 3.70 -0.66 -6.37
CA LEU A 156 2.51 -0.07 -5.77
C LEU A 156 2.86 0.55 -4.42
N GLY A 157 2.57 1.84 -4.24
CA GLY A 157 2.62 2.53 -2.94
C GLY A 157 1.25 2.67 -2.31
N ILE A 158 1.09 2.23 -1.05
CA ILE A 158 -0.17 2.32 -0.31
C ILE A 158 -0.03 3.33 0.82
N CYS A 159 -0.96 4.27 0.95
CA CYS A 159 -1.08 5.25 2.03
C CYS A 159 0.27 5.96 2.31
N HIS A 160 1.02 5.59 3.34
CA HIS A 160 2.31 6.24 3.66
C HIS A 160 3.32 6.10 2.50
N SER A 161 3.47 4.91 1.92
CA SER A 161 4.35 4.72 0.76
C SER A 161 3.92 5.53 -0.46
N PHE A 162 2.62 5.72 -0.66
CA PHE A 162 2.10 6.62 -1.69
C PHE A 162 2.52 8.08 -1.43
N GLY A 163 2.43 8.52 -0.17
CA GLY A 163 2.91 9.84 0.23
C GLY A 163 4.41 10.02 0.01
N ILE A 164 5.21 9.00 0.32
CA ILE A 164 6.67 9.02 0.08
C ILE A 164 7.00 9.05 -1.41
N LEU A 165 6.30 8.27 -2.26
CA LEU A 165 6.43 8.33 -3.72
C LEU A 165 6.08 9.73 -4.27
N SER A 166 5.00 10.32 -3.76
CA SER A 166 4.58 11.67 -4.16
C SER A 166 5.61 12.73 -3.77
N ARG A 167 6.22 12.58 -2.60
CA ARG A 167 7.28 13.46 -2.10
C ARG A 167 8.58 13.28 -2.88
N TRP A 168 9.01 12.02 -3.13
CA TRP A 168 10.19 11.71 -3.93
C TRP A 168 10.11 12.33 -5.33
N SER A 169 8.97 12.18 -6.01
CA SER A 169 8.76 12.69 -7.37
C SER A 169 8.48 14.20 -7.43
N GLY A 170 8.15 14.81 -6.29
CA GLY A 170 7.62 16.17 -6.23
C GLY A 170 6.24 16.33 -6.84
N ALA A 171 5.53 15.22 -7.14
CA ALA A 171 4.20 15.26 -7.78
C ALA A 171 3.13 15.86 -6.88
N ALA A 172 3.26 15.69 -5.56
CA ALA A 172 2.39 16.32 -4.58
C ALA A 172 3.18 16.73 -3.33
N ARG A 173 2.74 17.81 -2.69
CA ARG A 173 3.21 18.22 -1.36
C ARG A 173 2.25 17.69 -0.30
N SER A 174 2.76 17.31 0.85
CA SER A 174 1.96 16.88 1.99
C SER A 174 1.55 18.08 2.84
N GLU A 175 0.30 18.09 3.27
CA GLU A 175 -0.21 19.00 4.29
C GLU A 175 -0.95 18.23 5.37
N LEU A 176 -0.75 18.60 6.63
CA LEU A 176 -1.56 18.06 7.72
C LEU A 176 -3.02 18.40 7.45
N ARG A 177 -3.90 17.39 7.45
CA ARG A 177 -5.32 17.58 7.16
C ARG A 177 -5.94 18.53 8.16
N PRO A 178 -6.54 19.65 7.71
CA PRO A 178 -7.02 20.68 8.61
C PRO A 178 -8.28 20.23 9.37
N GLU A 179 -8.48 20.76 10.59
CA GLU A 179 -9.64 20.46 11.44
C GLU A 179 -10.99 20.75 10.73
N ARG A 180 -11.07 21.77 9.87
CA ARG A 180 -12.28 22.05 9.06
C ARG A 180 -12.67 20.89 8.13
N LYS A 181 -11.74 19.99 7.82
CA LYS A 181 -11.94 18.73 7.07
C LYS A 181 -12.02 17.52 8.01
N GLY A 182 -12.14 17.72 9.33
CA GLY A 182 -12.19 16.66 10.35
C GLY A 182 -10.83 16.21 10.88
N GLY A 183 -9.72 16.88 10.55
CA GLY A 183 -8.37 16.59 11.06
C GLY A 183 -7.79 15.24 10.62
N LYS A 184 -8.61 14.22 10.48
CA LYS A 184 -8.25 12.88 10.00
C LYS A 184 -9.35 12.34 9.10
N SER A 185 -8.99 11.74 7.97
CA SER A 185 -9.91 10.94 7.17
C SER A 185 -9.85 9.50 7.65
N ALA A 186 -10.96 8.92 8.05
CA ALA A 186 -11.03 7.55 8.55
C ALA A 186 -12.35 6.87 8.19
N GLY A 187 -12.30 5.57 7.92
CA GLY A 187 -13.47 4.76 7.58
C GLY A 187 -13.74 4.72 6.08
N ILE A 188 -15.00 4.46 5.72
CA ILE A 188 -15.42 4.37 4.31
C ILE A 188 -15.73 5.76 3.79
N VAL A 189 -14.97 6.19 2.80
CA VAL A 189 -15.14 7.48 2.14
C VAL A 189 -15.33 7.31 0.62
N THR A 190 -15.76 8.38 -0.04
CA THR A 190 -15.87 8.44 -1.49
C THR A 190 -14.71 9.24 -2.05
N ASN A 191 -14.04 8.69 -3.06
CA ASN A 191 -13.12 9.42 -3.94
C ASN A 191 -13.74 9.53 -5.33
N VAL A 192 -13.24 10.48 -6.13
CA VAL A 192 -13.72 10.74 -7.49
C VAL A 192 -12.58 10.52 -8.46
N LEU A 193 -12.78 9.65 -9.43
CA LEU A 193 -11.84 9.42 -10.53
C LEU A 193 -11.81 10.62 -11.47
N THR A 194 -10.65 10.92 -12.02
CA THR A 194 -10.42 12.04 -12.95
C THR A 194 -10.82 11.68 -14.39
N ASP A 195 -10.88 12.69 -15.26
CA ASP A 195 -11.04 12.46 -16.71
C ASP A 195 -9.84 11.69 -17.29
N GLU A 196 -8.64 11.86 -16.73
CA GLU A 196 -7.45 11.08 -17.08
C GLU A 196 -7.61 9.61 -16.72
N ALA A 197 -8.19 9.31 -15.56
CA ALA A 197 -8.52 7.92 -15.20
C ALA A 197 -9.60 7.36 -16.11
N TRP A 198 -10.60 8.18 -16.44
CA TRP A 198 -11.67 7.78 -17.39
C TRP A 198 -11.13 7.48 -18.78
N ALA A 199 -10.21 8.27 -19.29
CA ALA A 199 -9.55 8.04 -20.57
C ALA A 199 -8.46 6.94 -20.51
N HIS A 200 -8.13 6.46 -19.31
CA HIS A 200 -7.05 5.50 -19.11
C HIS A 200 -7.48 4.09 -19.55
N PRO A 201 -6.80 3.44 -20.51
CA PRO A 201 -7.26 2.16 -21.07
C PRO A 201 -7.35 1.02 -20.05
N PHE A 202 -6.59 1.08 -18.94
CA PHE A 202 -6.66 0.11 -17.85
C PHE A 202 -7.90 0.30 -16.97
N PHE A 203 -8.34 1.55 -16.76
CA PHE A 203 -9.44 1.85 -15.85
C PHE A 203 -10.79 2.05 -16.55
N ASN A 204 -10.84 2.17 -17.88
CA ASN A 204 -12.10 2.41 -18.60
C ASN A 204 -13.14 1.29 -18.40
N ASP A 205 -12.73 0.03 -18.30
CA ASP A 205 -13.62 -1.09 -17.98
C ASP A 205 -14.25 -0.95 -16.60
N TYR A 206 -13.51 -0.40 -15.62
CA TYR A 206 -14.03 -0.10 -14.28
C TYR A 206 -15.25 0.82 -14.35
N PHE A 207 -15.20 1.86 -15.19
CA PHE A 207 -16.32 2.80 -15.34
C PHE A 207 -17.55 2.14 -15.96
N ALA A 208 -17.35 1.29 -16.98
CA ALA A 208 -18.44 0.54 -17.57
C ALA A 208 -19.15 -0.36 -16.55
N GLU A 209 -18.39 -0.95 -15.62
CA GLU A 209 -18.93 -1.81 -14.56
C GLU A 209 -19.52 -1.02 -13.39
N ASN A 210 -18.98 0.15 -13.08
CA ASN A 210 -19.33 0.91 -11.85
C ASN A 210 -20.43 1.95 -12.06
N GLY A 211 -20.69 2.36 -13.30
CA GLY A 211 -21.74 3.32 -13.65
C GLY A 211 -21.45 4.78 -13.31
N GLY A 212 -20.21 5.11 -12.88
CA GLY A 212 -19.84 6.49 -12.55
C GLY A 212 -18.40 6.64 -12.04
N PRO A 213 -17.92 7.87 -11.86
CA PRO A 213 -16.54 8.15 -11.44
C PRO A 213 -16.31 7.98 -9.94
N GLU A 214 -17.34 7.79 -9.15
CA GLU A 214 -17.22 7.65 -7.70
C GLU A 214 -16.69 6.25 -7.32
N ILE A 215 -15.69 6.22 -6.45
CA ILE A 215 -15.15 4.99 -5.87
C ILE A 215 -15.28 5.01 -4.35
N ARG A 216 -15.68 3.89 -3.77
CA ARG A 216 -15.72 3.69 -2.32
C ARG A 216 -14.38 3.12 -1.88
N VAL A 217 -13.78 3.74 -0.87
CA VAL A 217 -12.45 3.36 -0.36
C VAL A 217 -12.48 3.28 1.17
N LEU A 218 -11.64 2.40 1.72
CA LEU A 218 -11.31 2.43 3.15
C LEU A 218 -10.11 3.36 3.34
N ASP A 219 -10.33 4.46 4.04
CA ASP A 219 -9.32 5.49 4.27
C ASP A 219 -8.85 5.55 5.73
N SER A 220 -7.62 5.93 5.95
CA SER A 220 -7.04 6.19 7.26
C SER A 220 -5.82 7.08 7.13
N ARG A 221 -6.05 8.36 6.81
CA ARG A 221 -4.97 9.32 6.56
C ARG A 221 -5.05 10.55 7.46
N LEU A 222 -3.89 11.06 7.82
CA LEU A 222 -3.71 12.31 8.53
C LEU A 222 -3.22 13.45 7.63
N TYR A 223 -2.61 13.12 6.48
CA TYR A 223 -2.04 14.07 5.54
C TYR A 223 -2.82 14.07 4.23
N ASP A 224 -3.16 15.26 3.75
CA ASP A 224 -3.62 15.49 2.38
C ASP A 224 -2.42 15.66 1.46
N LEU A 225 -2.49 15.12 0.25
CA LEU A 225 -1.49 15.28 -0.80
C LEU A 225 -2.03 16.24 -1.85
N LEU A 226 -1.41 17.42 -1.95
CA LEU A 226 -1.82 18.47 -2.86
C LEU A 226 -0.94 18.45 -4.11
N PRO A 227 -1.49 18.23 -5.32
CA PRO A 227 -0.72 18.18 -6.55
C PRO A 227 0.08 19.44 -6.79
N THR A 228 1.32 19.31 -7.26
CA THR A 228 2.19 20.45 -7.62
C THR A 228 2.08 20.86 -9.08
N GLY A 229 1.52 19.99 -9.92
CA GLY A 229 1.42 20.23 -11.36
C GLY A 229 2.75 20.07 -12.10
N ASN A 230 3.77 19.42 -11.53
CA ASN A 230 5.08 19.25 -12.15
C ASN A 230 5.10 18.29 -13.37
N GLY A 231 3.97 17.62 -13.65
CA GLY A 231 3.82 16.71 -14.78
C GLY A 231 4.54 15.35 -14.63
N PHE A 232 5.15 15.07 -13.48
CA PHE A 232 5.87 13.82 -13.27
C PHE A 232 4.92 12.62 -13.10
N ALA A 233 3.72 12.84 -12.55
CA ALA A 233 2.73 11.81 -12.34
C ALA A 233 1.36 12.26 -12.87
N ARG A 234 0.54 11.28 -13.26
CA ARG A 234 -0.83 11.48 -13.73
C ARG A 234 -1.79 11.31 -12.55
N PRO A 235 -2.58 12.33 -12.18
CA PRO A 235 -3.63 12.19 -11.18
C PRO A 235 -4.77 11.31 -11.69
N LEU A 236 -5.13 10.27 -10.93
CA LEU A 236 -6.20 9.34 -11.29
C LEU A 236 -7.44 9.46 -10.40
N ALA A 237 -7.29 9.90 -9.15
CA ALA A 237 -8.41 10.16 -8.26
C ALA A 237 -8.10 11.28 -7.27
N PHE A 238 -9.16 11.95 -6.84
CA PHE A 238 -9.16 12.94 -5.77
C PHE A 238 -10.12 12.54 -4.65
N GLU A 239 -9.93 13.09 -3.45
CA GLU A 239 -10.96 13.04 -2.42
C GLU A 239 -12.25 13.68 -2.95
N CYS A 240 -13.39 13.26 -2.40
CA CYS A 240 -14.65 13.95 -2.64
C CYS A 240 -14.78 15.15 -1.70
N GLU A 241 -15.30 16.29 -2.20
CA GLU A 241 -15.67 17.40 -1.33
C GLU A 241 -16.68 16.96 -0.26
N PRO A 242 -16.59 17.47 0.98
CA PRO A 242 -17.53 17.12 2.04
C PRO A 242 -18.98 17.38 1.62
N GLY A 243 -19.80 16.32 1.62
CA GLY A 243 -21.23 16.40 1.25
C GLY A 243 -21.52 16.61 -0.23
N GLY A 244 -20.49 16.51 -1.09
CA GLY A 244 -20.58 16.70 -2.55
C GLY A 244 -20.21 15.45 -3.35
N THR A 245 -20.26 15.59 -4.67
CA THR A 245 -19.83 14.61 -5.67
C THR A 245 -18.68 15.17 -6.53
N ARG A 246 -18.12 16.31 -6.16
CA ARG A 246 -17.05 16.98 -6.89
C ARG A 246 -15.68 16.56 -6.33
N PRO A 247 -14.65 16.52 -7.19
CA PRO A 247 -13.29 16.37 -6.74
C PRO A 247 -12.88 17.51 -5.80
N GLY A 248 -12.29 17.15 -4.66
CA GLY A 248 -11.62 18.08 -3.76
C GLY A 248 -10.18 18.35 -4.20
N GLU A 249 -9.36 18.90 -3.28
CA GLU A 249 -7.99 19.30 -3.57
C GLU A 249 -6.96 18.19 -3.42
N ALA A 250 -7.23 17.21 -2.52
CA ALA A 250 -6.27 16.18 -2.21
C ALA A 250 -6.33 15.03 -3.21
N VAL A 251 -5.19 14.76 -3.86
CA VAL A 251 -5.04 13.59 -4.74
C VAL A 251 -4.96 12.32 -3.91
N THR A 252 -5.66 11.28 -4.35
CA THR A 252 -5.76 10.00 -3.65
C THR A 252 -5.28 8.82 -4.48
N MET A 253 -5.02 9.03 -5.77
CA MET A 253 -4.39 8.04 -6.65
C MET A 253 -3.56 8.75 -7.73
N LEU A 254 -2.32 8.28 -7.91
CA LEU A 254 -1.39 8.74 -8.93
C LEU A 254 -0.79 7.56 -9.70
N GLU A 255 -0.60 7.75 -11.01
CA GLU A 255 0.26 6.91 -11.83
C GLU A 255 1.54 7.67 -12.16
N PHE A 256 2.70 7.06 -11.89
CA PHE A 256 4.03 7.61 -12.18
C PHE A 256 4.64 7.00 -13.46
N ALA A 257 4.27 5.76 -13.78
CA ALA A 257 4.69 5.07 -15.00
C ALA A 257 3.75 3.90 -15.32
N HIS A 258 3.66 3.53 -16.60
CA HIS A 258 2.98 2.34 -17.09
C HIS A 258 3.97 1.34 -17.73
N VAL A 259 3.53 0.13 -17.97
CA VAL A 259 4.32 -0.88 -18.68
C VAL A 259 4.46 -0.45 -20.13
N PRO A 260 5.69 -0.42 -20.71
CA PRO A 260 5.88 -0.04 -22.10
C PRO A 260 5.02 -0.86 -23.05
N GLY A 261 4.32 -0.18 -23.95
CA GLY A 261 3.40 -0.81 -24.91
C GLY A 261 2.10 -1.38 -24.32
N SER A 262 1.82 -1.11 -23.04
CA SER A 262 0.61 -1.56 -22.33
C SER A 262 0.02 -0.42 -21.51
N ALA A 263 -1.28 -0.51 -21.22
CA ALA A 263 -1.96 0.39 -20.30
C ALA A 263 -1.80 0.00 -18.83
N LEU A 264 -1.16 -1.12 -18.50
CA LEU A 264 -1.00 -1.60 -17.13
C LEU A 264 -0.14 -0.61 -16.32
N PRO A 265 -0.66 -0.02 -15.22
CA PRO A 265 0.14 0.83 -14.34
C PRO A 265 1.35 0.06 -13.81
N ARG A 266 2.54 0.62 -13.96
CA ARG A 266 3.79 0.00 -13.51
C ARG A 266 4.29 0.58 -12.19
N VAL A 267 4.25 1.90 -12.08
CA VAL A 267 4.51 2.59 -10.82
C VAL A 267 3.30 3.44 -10.51
N TRP A 268 2.59 3.08 -9.47
CA TRP A 268 1.36 3.78 -9.07
C TRP A 268 1.20 3.78 -7.55
N GLY A 269 0.32 4.61 -7.06
CA GLY A 269 0.03 4.65 -5.63
C GLY A 269 -1.39 5.08 -5.34
N VAL A 270 -1.86 4.63 -4.18
CA VAL A 270 -3.20 4.92 -3.65
C VAL A 270 -3.10 5.34 -2.18
N ASN A 271 -3.91 6.32 -1.78
CA ASN A 271 -3.91 6.79 -0.39
C ASN A 271 -4.81 5.96 0.53
N HIS A 272 -5.74 5.21 -0.03
CA HIS A 272 -6.61 4.29 0.70
C HIS A 272 -5.94 2.93 0.95
N HIS A 273 -6.63 2.05 1.68
CA HIS A 273 -6.16 0.73 2.09
C HIS A 273 -6.88 -0.41 1.36
N PRO A 274 -6.56 -0.68 0.07
CA PRO A 274 -7.22 -1.72 -0.70
C PRO A 274 -6.79 -3.14 -0.27
N GLU A 275 -5.69 -3.27 0.44
CA GLU A 275 -5.18 -4.53 0.98
C GLU A 275 -6.05 -5.08 2.12
N ILE A 276 -6.95 -4.26 2.66
CA ILE A 276 -7.89 -4.66 3.72
C ILE A 276 -9.21 -5.08 3.04
N GLY A 277 -9.17 -6.16 2.26
CA GLY A 277 -10.33 -6.63 1.48
C GLY A 277 -11.24 -7.64 2.20
N ASP A 278 -10.70 -8.39 3.16
CA ASP A 278 -11.46 -9.39 3.94
C ASP A 278 -11.71 -8.88 5.36
N VAL A 279 -12.92 -8.38 5.59
CA VAL A 279 -13.33 -7.81 6.88
C VAL A 279 -13.33 -8.84 7.99
N GLY A 280 -13.71 -10.09 7.71
CA GLY A 280 -13.74 -11.18 8.69
C GLY A 280 -12.33 -11.46 9.22
N LEU A 281 -11.40 -11.68 8.31
CA LEU A 281 -9.99 -11.91 8.62
C LEU A 281 -9.37 -10.72 9.36
N GLN A 282 -9.67 -9.48 8.93
CA GLN A 282 -9.15 -8.29 9.59
C GLN A 282 -9.69 -8.12 11.02
N ARG A 283 -10.95 -8.47 11.26
CA ARG A 283 -11.54 -8.46 12.61
C ARG A 283 -10.84 -9.48 13.53
N GLU A 284 -10.58 -10.68 13.05
CA GLU A 284 -9.83 -11.69 13.81
C GLU A 284 -8.40 -11.24 14.13
N ARG A 285 -7.71 -10.60 13.18
CA ARG A 285 -6.37 -10.03 13.38
C ARG A 285 -6.39 -8.91 14.40
N LEU A 286 -7.35 -7.99 14.28
CA LEU A 286 -7.53 -6.89 15.21
C LEU A 286 -7.78 -7.39 16.63
N GLN A 287 -8.64 -8.39 16.78
CA GLN A 287 -8.94 -9.02 18.07
C GLN A 287 -7.70 -9.67 18.69
N ARG A 288 -6.93 -10.43 17.91
CA ARG A 288 -5.68 -11.05 18.37
C ARG A 288 -4.63 -10.01 18.80
N LEU A 289 -4.48 -8.92 18.05
CA LEU A 289 -3.58 -7.83 18.42
C LEU A 289 -4.01 -7.17 19.73
N TRP A 290 -5.31 -7.00 19.94
CA TRP A 290 -5.87 -6.46 21.19
C TRP A 290 -5.60 -7.39 22.37
N GLU A 291 -5.92 -8.66 22.27
CA GLU A 291 -5.72 -9.67 23.31
C GLU A 291 -4.26 -9.82 23.72
N ASN A 292 -3.34 -9.68 22.78
CA ASN A 292 -1.90 -9.68 23.02
C ASN A 292 -1.37 -8.35 23.61
N GLY A 293 -2.23 -7.37 23.89
CA GLY A 293 -1.85 -6.08 24.43
C GLY A 293 -1.03 -5.20 23.48
N GLY A 294 -1.04 -5.50 22.18
CA GLY A 294 -0.32 -4.77 21.13
C GLY A 294 -0.95 -3.44 20.74
N LEU A 295 -2.17 -3.14 21.24
CA LEU A 295 -2.96 -1.98 20.83
C LEU A 295 -3.39 -1.12 22.01
N THR A 296 -3.63 0.17 21.77
CA THR A 296 -4.40 1.01 22.68
C THR A 296 -5.90 0.81 22.45
N GLU A 297 -6.69 1.00 23.51
CA GLU A 297 -8.16 0.90 23.42
C GLU A 297 -8.75 1.83 22.34
N ALA A 298 -8.23 3.05 22.24
CA ALA A 298 -8.68 4.03 21.27
C ALA A 298 -8.41 3.55 19.83
N TRP A 299 -7.22 3.00 19.57
CA TRP A 299 -6.87 2.47 18.24
C TRP A 299 -7.71 1.24 17.89
N PHE A 300 -7.91 0.31 18.85
CA PHE A 300 -8.77 -0.86 18.67
C PHE A 300 -10.21 -0.46 18.30
N LYS A 301 -10.82 0.47 19.08
CA LYS A 301 -12.19 0.94 18.83
C LYS A 301 -12.33 1.66 17.49
N GLU A 302 -11.36 2.50 17.12
CA GLU A 302 -11.37 3.19 15.82
C GLU A 302 -11.39 2.19 14.66
N ARG A 303 -10.52 1.17 14.71
CA ARG A 303 -10.41 0.16 13.65
C ARG A 303 -11.60 -0.78 13.62
N LEU A 304 -12.09 -1.19 14.78
CA LEU A 304 -13.30 -2.02 14.87
C LEU A 304 -14.50 -1.29 14.26
N SER A 305 -14.71 -0.03 14.60
CA SER A 305 -15.78 0.79 14.04
C SER A 305 -15.68 0.93 12.52
N ALA A 306 -14.46 1.09 11.97
CA ALA A 306 -14.25 1.13 10.53
C ALA A 306 -14.61 -0.20 9.85
N LEU A 307 -14.24 -1.35 10.45
CA LEU A 307 -14.58 -2.68 9.94
C LEU A 307 -16.08 -2.98 10.08
N GLU A 308 -16.74 -2.49 11.13
CA GLU A 308 -18.19 -2.62 11.30
C GLU A 308 -18.97 -1.77 10.28
N ALA A 309 -18.50 -0.56 10.00
CA ALA A 309 -19.08 0.30 8.97
C ALA A 309 -19.00 -0.32 7.56
N TRP A 310 -17.98 -1.13 7.31
CA TRP A 310 -17.86 -1.89 6.06
C TRP A 310 -19.03 -2.85 5.84
N ASN A 311 -19.43 -3.58 6.89
CA ASN A 311 -20.53 -4.54 6.82
C ASN A 311 -21.92 -3.88 6.92
N ALA A 312 -21.99 -2.56 7.12
CA ALA A 312 -23.27 -1.89 7.40
C ALA A 312 -24.23 -1.84 6.18
N SER A 313 -23.72 -2.02 4.95
CA SER A 313 -24.59 -2.16 3.78
C SER A 313 -23.93 -2.96 2.66
N ALA A 314 -24.71 -3.80 1.99
CA ALA A 314 -24.26 -4.57 0.82
C ALA A 314 -23.74 -3.66 -0.33
N ALA A 315 -24.27 -2.45 -0.47
CA ALA A 315 -23.81 -1.49 -1.47
C ALA A 315 -22.42 -0.92 -1.15
N ALA A 316 -22.12 -0.67 0.14
CA ALA A 316 -20.80 -0.22 0.57
C ALA A 316 -19.77 -1.34 0.38
N GLU A 317 -20.11 -2.56 0.79
CA GLU A 317 -19.26 -3.74 0.59
C GLU A 317 -18.95 -3.97 -0.88
N HIS A 318 -19.95 -3.97 -1.76
CA HIS A 318 -19.74 -4.17 -3.20
C HIS A 318 -18.86 -3.07 -3.81
N GLY A 319 -19.05 -1.81 -3.46
CA GLY A 319 -18.23 -0.69 -3.93
C GLY A 319 -16.76 -0.81 -3.49
N LEU A 320 -16.54 -1.21 -2.23
CA LEU A 320 -15.19 -1.44 -1.69
C LEU A 320 -14.49 -2.61 -2.36
N GLN A 321 -15.18 -3.74 -2.56
CA GLN A 321 -14.65 -4.91 -3.27
C GLN A 321 -14.25 -4.56 -4.70
N LYS A 322 -15.08 -3.81 -5.42
CA LYS A 322 -14.73 -3.31 -6.76
C LYS A 322 -13.47 -2.46 -6.75
N THR A 323 -13.39 -1.48 -5.84
CA THR A 323 -12.21 -0.61 -5.73
C THR A 323 -10.95 -1.42 -5.40
N THR A 324 -11.03 -2.35 -4.44
CA THR A 324 -9.95 -3.29 -4.10
C THR A 324 -9.51 -4.08 -5.33
N SER A 325 -10.47 -4.64 -6.07
CA SER A 325 -10.17 -5.40 -7.29
C SER A 325 -9.40 -4.57 -8.32
N TRP A 326 -9.82 -3.33 -8.59
CA TRP A 326 -9.23 -2.49 -9.64
C TRP A 326 -7.95 -1.78 -9.24
N THR A 327 -7.78 -1.44 -7.97
CA THR A 327 -6.61 -0.66 -7.51
C THR A 327 -5.50 -1.52 -6.90
N PHE A 328 -5.78 -2.79 -6.57
CA PHE A 328 -4.86 -3.69 -5.90
C PHE A 328 -4.80 -5.08 -6.56
N GLU A 329 -5.90 -5.85 -6.55
CA GLU A 329 -5.85 -7.25 -6.97
C GLU A 329 -5.51 -7.42 -8.47
N ARG A 330 -6.29 -6.78 -9.35
CA ARG A 330 -6.13 -6.91 -10.80
C ARG A 330 -4.75 -6.46 -11.28
N PRO A 331 -4.23 -5.28 -10.94
CA PRO A 331 -2.89 -4.90 -11.37
C PRO A 331 -1.81 -5.83 -10.82
N LEU A 332 -1.88 -6.28 -9.56
CA LEU A 332 -0.90 -7.22 -9.01
C LEU A 332 -0.95 -8.57 -9.71
N ARG A 333 -2.14 -9.15 -9.95
CA ARG A 333 -2.30 -10.41 -10.69
C ARG A 333 -1.75 -10.31 -12.12
N LEU A 334 -2.01 -9.20 -12.82
CA LEU A 334 -1.48 -8.98 -14.18
C LEU A 334 0.04 -8.83 -14.19
N HIS A 335 0.63 -8.17 -13.18
CA HIS A 335 2.08 -8.13 -13.06
C HIS A 335 2.68 -9.50 -12.77
N ILE A 336 2.08 -10.30 -11.89
CA ILE A 336 2.53 -11.66 -11.60
C ILE A 336 2.47 -12.53 -12.85
N ALA A 337 1.38 -12.47 -13.62
CA ALA A 337 1.24 -13.19 -14.88
C ALA A 337 2.34 -12.79 -15.87
N ARG A 338 2.55 -11.47 -16.08
CA ARG A 338 3.61 -10.93 -16.93
C ARG A 338 5.01 -11.43 -16.52
N ILE A 339 5.31 -11.36 -15.21
CA ILE A 339 6.61 -11.80 -14.68
C ILE A 339 6.86 -13.28 -14.97
N PHE A 340 5.82 -14.10 -14.90
CA PHE A 340 5.93 -15.53 -15.19
C PHE A 340 6.08 -15.78 -16.69
N ASP A 341 5.35 -15.04 -17.57
CA ASP A 341 5.51 -15.11 -19.02
C ASP A 341 6.94 -14.77 -19.48
N GLU A 342 7.57 -13.78 -18.87
CA GLU A 342 8.94 -13.35 -19.19
C GLU A 342 10.03 -14.36 -18.76
N ARG A 343 9.67 -15.40 -17.98
CA ARG A 343 10.60 -16.37 -17.40
C ARG A 343 10.38 -17.80 -17.89
N GLU A 344 9.33 -18.05 -18.66
CA GLU A 344 9.13 -19.28 -19.47
C GLU A 344 9.95 -19.23 -20.76
#